data_ce594ef9bab5a6f4eb79ec91793296a9
#
_entry.id   ce594ef9bab5a6f4eb79ec91793296a9
#
_cell.length_a   1.000
_cell.length_b   1.000
_cell.length_c   1.000
_cell.angle_alpha   90.00
_cell.angle_beta   90.00
_cell.angle_gamma   90.00
#
_symmetry.space_group_name_H-M   'P 1'
#
loop_
_entity.id
_entity.type
_entity.pdbx_description
1 polymer ?
#
loop_
_entity_poly.entity_id
_entity_poly.type
_entity_poly.pdbx_seq_one_letter_code
_entity_poly.pdbx_strand_id
1 'polypeptide(L)'
;MCEPFEPKVIDRSSAVTRSVVHESAREITLNRAKRIEPHMILSVIIVSYNVKHYVEQCLISLRRALNGIDAEVFVVDNHSHDGTVELLREQFPEVRVVASNHNLGFARANNIAIRQSQSEYVLLLNPDTVVAENTIAECIGFMDEHPKAGGLGARMLRADGNDAKESRRGLPTPAVAFYKMSGLCSRFPRSRRFGHYYMGYLPWDEPAQIEVISGAFCFLRRAAIDEVGLLDEDFFMYGEDIDLSYRLLRGGYENWYLPTKILHYKGESTQKSSFRYVHVFYDAMLIFFRKHYSHASLFFTIPIKAAIYGKALVELCRMQLSRARRSMGFVSKRASQPAYYVFIGTAQHLDTCRQLANAKGLDAQFVEGNEESLPEGHLNMSLPSERDVYVVYDIEAYRFQSIFRIFSSRPVEWVAMGTFLPEERIIITTEEVLK
;
A
#
# COMPACT_ATOMS: atom_id res chain seq x y z
N MET A 1 16.65 -18.75 22.45
CA MET A 1 17.32 -18.84 21.12
C MET A 1 16.19 -19.09 20.14
N CYS A 2 15.87 -18.13 19.30
CA CYS A 2 14.91 -18.34 18.20
C CYS A 2 15.66 -19.06 17.08
N GLU A 3 15.12 -20.17 16.64
CA GLU A 3 15.62 -20.83 15.42
C GLU A 3 15.56 -19.85 14.23
N PRO A 4 16.47 -19.95 13.26
CA PRO A 4 16.45 -19.10 12.08
C PRO A 4 15.18 -19.35 11.26
N PHE A 5 14.45 -18.31 10.92
CA PHE A 5 13.29 -18.37 10.02
C PHE A 5 13.74 -18.81 8.62
N GLU A 6 13.25 -19.95 8.16
CA GLU A 6 13.39 -20.38 6.77
C GLU A 6 12.05 -20.14 6.04
N PRO A 7 11.97 -19.16 5.13
CA PRO A 7 10.75 -18.92 4.36
C PRO A 7 10.51 -20.09 3.39
N LYS A 8 9.29 -20.64 3.41
CA LYS A 8 8.83 -21.59 2.42
C LYS A 8 8.31 -20.84 1.20
N VAL A 9 8.82 -21.23 0.04
CA VAL A 9 8.30 -20.79 -1.26
C VAL A 9 7.49 -21.96 -1.82
N ILE A 10 6.28 -21.69 -2.25
CA ILE A 10 5.43 -22.71 -2.87
C ILE A 10 5.86 -22.89 -4.32
N ASP A 11 6.50 -24.02 -4.63
CA ASP A 11 6.86 -24.37 -6.00
C ASP A 11 5.60 -24.78 -6.81
N ARG A 12 5.30 -24.04 -7.86
CA ARG A 12 4.20 -24.28 -8.80
C ARG A 12 4.65 -25.13 -10.01
N SER A 13 5.53 -26.10 -9.83
CA SER A 13 5.95 -26.98 -10.94
C SER A 13 4.87 -27.98 -11.41
N SER A 14 3.65 -27.94 -10.87
CA SER A 14 2.50 -28.69 -11.40
C SER A 14 1.58 -27.75 -12.16
N ALA A 15 1.55 -27.89 -13.47
CA ALA A 15 0.73 -27.14 -14.42
C ALA A 15 -0.75 -27.11 -14.01
N VAL A 16 -1.22 -26.02 -13.42
CA VAL A 16 -2.64 -25.71 -13.28
C VAL A 16 -2.94 -24.56 -14.24
N THR A 17 -3.61 -24.92 -15.29
CA THR A 17 -4.08 -24.08 -16.40
C THR A 17 -4.90 -22.88 -15.91
N ARG A 18 -4.77 -21.74 -16.57
CA ARG A 18 -5.47 -20.44 -16.35
C ARG A 18 -7.02 -20.51 -16.32
N SER A 19 -7.64 -21.66 -16.60
CA SER A 19 -9.09 -21.89 -16.49
C SER A 19 -9.60 -22.04 -15.06
N VAL A 20 -8.73 -22.34 -14.09
CA VAL A 20 -9.11 -22.62 -12.69
C VAL A 20 -9.42 -21.36 -11.89
N VAL A 21 -8.87 -20.20 -12.25
CA VAL A 21 -9.05 -18.97 -11.46
C VAL A 21 -10.47 -18.38 -11.59
N HIS A 22 -11.13 -18.54 -12.75
CA HIS A 22 -12.52 -18.09 -12.92
C HIS A 22 -13.57 -19.07 -12.36
N GLU A 23 -13.22 -20.35 -12.28
CA GLU A 23 -14.06 -21.38 -11.67
C GLU A 23 -14.00 -21.35 -10.14
N SER A 24 -12.81 -21.07 -9.58
CA SER A 24 -12.59 -21.02 -8.13
C SER A 24 -13.39 -19.92 -7.42
N ALA A 25 -13.55 -18.74 -8.00
CA ALA A 25 -14.36 -17.67 -7.40
C ALA A 25 -15.85 -18.04 -7.30
N ARG A 26 -16.39 -18.78 -8.29
CA ARG A 26 -17.77 -19.29 -8.27
C ARG A 26 -17.94 -20.48 -7.32
N GLU A 27 -16.97 -21.40 -7.24
CA GLU A 27 -17.02 -22.54 -6.34
C GLU A 27 -16.80 -22.15 -4.88
N ILE A 28 -15.96 -21.16 -4.59
CA ILE A 28 -15.79 -20.59 -3.24
C ILE A 28 -17.09 -19.98 -2.76
N THR A 29 -17.81 -19.25 -3.62
CA THR A 29 -19.13 -18.68 -3.31
C THR A 29 -20.17 -19.80 -3.10
N LEU A 30 -20.14 -20.88 -3.88
CA LEU A 30 -21.06 -22.03 -3.76
C LEU A 30 -20.80 -22.91 -2.52
N ASN A 31 -19.56 -23.11 -2.12
CA ASN A 31 -19.24 -23.89 -0.92
C ASN A 31 -19.54 -23.13 0.38
N ARG A 32 -19.52 -21.80 0.37
CA ARG A 32 -19.95 -20.94 1.50
C ARG A 32 -21.47 -20.81 1.61
N ALA A 33 -22.22 -20.95 0.53
CA ALA A 33 -23.70 -20.94 0.55
C ALA A 33 -24.34 -22.07 1.39
N LYS A 34 -23.54 -22.99 1.94
CA LYS A 34 -24.01 -24.04 2.87
C LYS A 34 -23.92 -23.64 4.35
N ARG A 35 -23.42 -22.46 4.71
CA ARG A 35 -23.51 -21.92 6.08
C ARG A 35 -24.82 -21.14 6.25
N ILE A 36 -25.68 -21.60 7.13
CA ILE A 36 -27.09 -21.21 7.32
C ILE A 36 -27.27 -19.86 8.05
N GLU A 37 -26.19 -19.12 8.35
CA GLU A 37 -26.28 -17.75 8.90
C GLU A 37 -25.56 -16.77 7.94
N PRO A 38 -26.09 -15.54 7.74
CA PRO A 38 -25.41 -14.52 6.94
C PRO A 38 -24.12 -14.11 7.69
N HIS A 39 -23.03 -14.75 7.33
CA HIS A 39 -21.74 -14.52 7.96
C HIS A 39 -20.93 -13.57 7.06
N MET A 40 -20.78 -12.33 7.50
CA MET A 40 -19.92 -11.34 6.83
C MET A 40 -18.54 -11.94 6.60
N ILE A 41 -18.08 -11.93 5.35
CA ILE A 41 -16.79 -12.55 4.99
C ILE A 41 -15.64 -11.62 5.35
N LEU A 42 -15.78 -10.33 5.04
CA LEU A 42 -14.69 -9.37 5.16
C LEU A 42 -15.17 -8.05 5.79
N SER A 43 -14.40 -7.51 6.72
CA SER A 43 -14.50 -6.11 7.16
C SER A 43 -13.26 -5.36 6.69
N VAL A 44 -13.45 -4.36 5.83
CA VAL A 44 -12.39 -3.46 5.39
C VAL A 44 -12.37 -2.23 6.28
N ILE A 45 -11.21 -1.88 6.81
CA ILE A 45 -11.02 -0.76 7.72
C ILE A 45 -9.99 0.20 7.12
N ILE A 46 -10.42 1.45 6.90
CA ILE A 46 -9.61 2.53 6.35
C ILE A 46 -9.52 3.63 7.40
N VAL A 47 -8.31 4.06 7.74
CA VAL A 47 -8.08 5.22 8.61
C VAL A 47 -7.69 6.41 7.75
N SER A 48 -8.51 7.45 7.71
CA SER A 48 -8.32 8.65 6.89
C SER A 48 -7.90 9.87 7.72
N TYR A 49 -6.99 10.69 7.19
CA TYR A 49 -6.60 11.99 7.77
C TYR A 49 -6.15 12.96 6.70
N ASN A 50 -7.01 13.93 6.33
CA ASN A 50 -6.74 14.97 5.32
C ASN A 50 -6.27 14.44 3.97
N VAL A 51 -6.97 13.44 3.42
CA VAL A 51 -6.66 12.79 2.13
C VAL A 51 -7.93 12.51 1.33
N LYS A 52 -8.84 13.49 1.29
CA LYS A 52 -10.19 13.41 0.72
C LYS A 52 -10.25 12.65 -0.61
N HIS A 53 -9.46 13.04 -1.61
CA HIS A 53 -9.56 12.46 -2.96
C HIS A 53 -8.87 11.12 -3.10
N TYR A 54 -7.85 10.84 -2.26
CA TYR A 54 -7.23 9.53 -2.24
C TYR A 54 -8.16 8.49 -1.60
N VAL A 55 -8.86 8.83 -0.50
CA VAL A 55 -9.84 7.93 0.09
C VAL A 55 -11.04 7.71 -0.82
N GLU A 56 -11.46 8.73 -1.58
CA GLU A 56 -12.49 8.63 -2.62
C GLU A 56 -12.07 7.59 -3.69
N GLN A 57 -10.89 7.72 -4.26
CA GLN A 57 -10.34 6.76 -5.24
C GLN A 57 -10.16 5.35 -4.65
N CYS A 58 -9.68 5.27 -3.42
CA CYS A 58 -9.54 4.00 -2.69
C CYS A 58 -10.89 3.28 -2.62
N LEU A 59 -11.95 3.98 -2.21
CA LEU A 59 -13.31 3.42 -2.10
C LEU A 59 -13.89 3.03 -3.46
N ILE A 60 -13.69 3.82 -4.51
CA ILE A 60 -14.10 3.46 -5.88
C ILE A 60 -13.43 2.17 -6.33
N SER A 61 -12.11 2.04 -6.12
CA SER A 61 -11.39 0.81 -6.47
C SER A 61 -11.85 -0.38 -5.63
N LEU A 62 -12.06 -0.16 -4.35
CA LEU A 62 -12.53 -1.17 -3.41
C LEU A 62 -13.93 -1.67 -3.73
N ARG A 63 -14.86 -0.76 -4.10
CA ARG A 63 -16.22 -1.12 -4.54
C ARG A 63 -16.18 -2.11 -5.72
N ARG A 64 -15.25 -1.92 -6.67
CA ARG A 64 -15.04 -2.86 -7.78
C ARG A 64 -14.46 -4.19 -7.33
N ALA A 65 -13.49 -4.16 -6.40
CA ALA A 65 -12.84 -5.36 -5.89
C ALA A 65 -13.74 -6.20 -4.96
N LEU A 66 -14.75 -5.58 -4.36
CA LEU A 66 -15.74 -6.24 -3.48
C LEU A 66 -16.96 -6.79 -4.23
N ASN A 67 -17.02 -6.64 -5.55
CA ASN A 67 -18.17 -7.12 -6.32
C ASN A 67 -18.38 -8.63 -6.12
N GLY A 68 -19.57 -9.01 -5.60
CA GLY A 68 -19.92 -10.40 -5.29
C GLY A 68 -19.31 -10.96 -3.98
N ILE A 69 -18.72 -10.10 -3.15
CA ILE A 69 -18.17 -10.47 -1.84
C ILE A 69 -19.04 -9.83 -0.75
N ASP A 70 -19.47 -10.62 0.23
CA ASP A 70 -20.21 -10.11 1.40
C ASP A 70 -19.23 -9.41 2.35
N ALA A 71 -19.21 -8.08 2.27
CA ALA A 71 -18.24 -7.24 2.99
C ALA A 71 -18.87 -5.97 3.54
N GLU A 72 -18.33 -5.50 4.66
CA GLU A 72 -18.60 -4.18 5.21
C GLU A 72 -17.34 -3.31 5.14
N VAL A 73 -17.53 -2.01 4.98
CA VAL A 73 -16.43 -1.05 4.88
C VAL A 73 -16.58 0.00 5.98
N PHE A 74 -15.54 0.17 6.78
CA PHE A 74 -15.41 1.23 7.77
C PHE A 74 -14.40 2.26 7.31
N VAL A 75 -14.74 3.54 7.43
CA VAL A 75 -13.76 4.62 7.35
C VAL A 75 -13.74 5.34 8.70
N VAL A 76 -12.60 5.24 9.39
CA VAL A 76 -12.36 6.00 10.62
C VAL A 76 -11.65 7.29 10.23
N ASP A 77 -12.39 8.38 10.26
CA ASP A 77 -11.83 9.71 10.02
C ASP A 77 -11.13 10.23 11.27
N ASN A 78 -9.85 10.45 11.16
CA ASN A 78 -8.95 10.81 12.25
C ASN A 78 -8.84 12.34 12.44
N HIS A 79 -10.00 13.03 12.40
CA HIS A 79 -10.11 14.49 12.53
C HIS A 79 -9.63 15.26 11.28
N SER A 80 -10.16 14.92 10.11
CA SER A 80 -9.90 15.65 8.86
C SER A 80 -10.61 17.00 8.83
N HIS A 81 -10.03 17.95 8.10
CA HIS A 81 -10.54 19.31 7.89
C HIS A 81 -10.71 19.67 6.40
N ASP A 82 -10.57 18.71 5.51
CA ASP A 82 -10.60 18.87 4.05
C ASP A 82 -11.96 18.52 3.42
N GLY A 83 -12.99 18.26 4.24
CA GLY A 83 -14.31 17.85 3.79
C GLY A 83 -14.42 16.35 3.47
N THR A 84 -13.53 15.52 4.03
CA THR A 84 -13.56 14.05 3.87
C THR A 84 -14.87 13.47 4.40
N VAL A 85 -15.30 13.84 5.62
CA VAL A 85 -16.48 13.24 6.26
C VAL A 85 -17.76 13.55 5.49
N GLU A 86 -17.90 14.77 4.98
CA GLU A 86 -19.03 15.22 4.18
C GLU A 86 -19.10 14.40 2.89
N LEU A 87 -17.98 14.30 2.15
CA LEU A 87 -17.89 13.52 0.93
C LEU A 87 -18.29 12.06 1.17
N LEU A 88 -17.78 11.43 2.23
CA LEU A 88 -18.08 10.04 2.54
C LEU A 88 -19.57 9.80 2.78
N ARG A 89 -20.23 10.70 3.51
CA ARG A 89 -21.67 10.59 3.79
C ARG A 89 -22.53 10.81 2.56
N GLU A 90 -22.11 11.67 1.65
CA GLU A 90 -22.86 12.02 0.44
C GLU A 90 -22.70 10.98 -0.67
N GLN A 91 -21.48 10.48 -0.91
CA GLN A 91 -21.17 9.65 -2.07
C GLN A 91 -21.01 8.16 -1.76
N PHE A 92 -20.79 7.81 -0.48
CA PHE A 92 -20.57 6.43 -0.04
C PHE A 92 -21.49 6.05 1.13
N PRO A 93 -22.83 6.05 0.94
CA PRO A 93 -23.78 5.76 2.02
C PRO A 93 -23.68 4.35 2.57
N GLU A 94 -23.08 3.41 1.81
CA GLU A 94 -22.79 2.03 2.24
C GLU A 94 -21.63 1.92 3.23
N VAL A 95 -20.78 2.98 3.33
CA VAL A 95 -19.61 3.01 4.20
C VAL A 95 -19.99 3.44 5.61
N ARG A 96 -19.53 2.70 6.60
CA ARG A 96 -19.69 3.07 8.02
C ARG A 96 -18.63 4.09 8.42
N VAL A 97 -19.01 5.36 8.54
CA VAL A 97 -18.10 6.45 8.89
C VAL A 97 -18.05 6.65 10.39
N VAL A 98 -16.85 6.53 10.97
CA VAL A 98 -16.55 6.85 12.37
C VAL A 98 -15.69 8.10 12.41
N ALA A 99 -16.30 9.27 12.68
CA ALA A 99 -15.58 10.54 12.75
C ALA A 99 -15.05 10.79 14.18
N SER A 100 -13.75 10.97 14.32
CA SER A 100 -13.09 11.30 15.58
C SER A 100 -12.93 12.80 15.77
N ASN A 101 -13.05 13.28 17.02
CA ASN A 101 -12.83 14.68 17.38
C ASN A 101 -11.35 15.06 17.52
N HIS A 102 -10.42 14.11 17.39
CA HIS A 102 -8.98 14.33 17.43
C HIS A 102 -8.25 13.18 16.73
N ASN A 103 -6.99 13.40 16.36
CA ASN A 103 -6.18 12.35 15.74
C ASN A 103 -5.76 11.29 16.78
N LEU A 104 -6.34 10.10 16.68
CA LEU A 104 -6.13 8.96 17.59
C LEU A 104 -4.84 8.18 17.28
N GLY A 105 -4.19 8.45 16.14
CA GLY A 105 -3.15 7.60 15.57
C GLY A 105 -3.73 6.41 14.81
N PHE A 106 -2.84 5.59 14.22
CA PHE A 106 -3.26 4.50 13.33
C PHE A 106 -3.81 3.29 14.10
N ALA A 107 -3.09 2.83 15.12
CA ALA A 107 -3.46 1.62 15.86
C ALA A 107 -4.83 1.75 16.56
N ARG A 108 -5.03 2.85 17.31
CA ARG A 108 -6.28 3.08 18.04
C ARG A 108 -7.47 3.28 17.12
N ALA A 109 -7.29 4.02 16.02
CA ALA A 109 -8.35 4.25 15.04
C ALA A 109 -8.80 2.93 14.39
N ASN A 110 -7.86 2.08 13.94
CA ASN A 110 -8.20 0.75 13.42
C ASN A 110 -8.91 -0.11 14.47
N ASN A 111 -8.44 -0.14 15.71
CA ASN A 111 -9.02 -0.95 16.77
C ASN A 111 -10.48 -0.60 17.06
N ILE A 112 -10.87 0.68 16.91
CA ILE A 112 -12.27 1.09 17.08
C ILE A 112 -13.18 0.37 16.07
N ALA A 113 -12.78 0.31 14.80
CA ALA A 113 -13.55 -0.36 13.77
C ALA A 113 -13.46 -1.89 13.89
N ILE A 114 -12.28 -2.46 14.22
CA ILE A 114 -12.12 -3.91 14.43
C ILE A 114 -13.10 -4.41 15.53
N ARG A 115 -13.24 -3.68 16.64
CA ARG A 115 -14.15 -4.05 17.73
C ARG A 115 -15.63 -3.99 17.33
N GLN A 116 -15.99 -3.22 16.33
CA GLN A 116 -17.34 -3.08 15.80
C GLN A 116 -17.67 -4.08 14.68
N SER A 117 -16.64 -4.70 14.11
CA SER A 117 -16.76 -5.63 12.98
C SER A 117 -16.88 -7.08 13.44
N GLN A 118 -17.56 -7.94 12.65
CA GLN A 118 -17.82 -9.34 12.98
C GLN A 118 -17.60 -10.28 11.80
N SER A 119 -16.61 -10.00 10.95
CA SER A 119 -16.28 -10.80 9.77
C SER A 119 -15.25 -11.89 10.05
N GLU A 120 -15.16 -12.86 9.14
CA GLU A 120 -14.13 -13.92 9.19
C GLU A 120 -12.72 -13.38 8.93
N TYR A 121 -12.62 -12.37 8.05
CA TYR A 121 -11.37 -11.67 7.75
C TYR A 121 -11.50 -10.17 7.98
N VAL A 122 -10.37 -9.55 8.30
CA VAL A 122 -10.24 -8.10 8.48
C VAL A 122 -9.14 -7.61 7.54
N LEU A 123 -9.42 -6.59 6.73
CA LEU A 123 -8.43 -5.88 5.94
C LEU A 123 -8.20 -4.49 6.52
N LEU A 124 -6.98 -4.23 6.97
CA LEU A 124 -6.52 -2.86 7.23
C LEU A 124 -5.96 -2.31 5.91
N LEU A 125 -6.50 -1.19 5.46
CA LEU A 125 -6.19 -0.61 4.16
C LEU A 125 -5.88 0.89 4.30
N ASN A 126 -4.75 1.33 3.75
CA ASN A 126 -4.45 2.76 3.73
C ASN A 126 -5.37 3.52 2.76
N PRO A 127 -5.74 4.76 3.07
CA PRO A 127 -6.62 5.57 2.24
C PRO A 127 -5.99 6.01 0.90
N ASP A 128 -4.66 5.96 0.78
CA ASP A 128 -3.88 6.28 -0.41
C ASP A 128 -3.47 5.02 -1.21
N THR A 129 -4.31 3.98 -1.16
CA THR A 129 -4.16 2.75 -1.96
C THR A 129 -5.24 2.62 -3.02
N VAL A 130 -4.90 1.94 -4.11
CA VAL A 130 -5.86 1.51 -5.14
C VAL A 130 -5.77 -0.01 -5.28
N VAL A 131 -6.91 -0.68 -5.19
CA VAL A 131 -7.01 -2.13 -5.18
C VAL A 131 -7.46 -2.62 -6.56
N ALA A 132 -6.79 -3.64 -7.12
CA ALA A 132 -7.25 -4.26 -8.36
C ALA A 132 -8.50 -5.13 -8.12
N GLU A 133 -9.30 -5.31 -9.16
CA GLU A 133 -10.60 -5.98 -9.08
C GLU A 133 -10.54 -7.42 -8.58
N ASN A 134 -9.42 -8.11 -8.81
CA ASN A 134 -9.21 -9.52 -8.40
C ASN A 134 -8.55 -9.67 -7.04
N THR A 135 -7.99 -8.59 -6.47
CA THR A 135 -7.11 -8.67 -5.29
C THR A 135 -7.78 -9.27 -4.07
N ILE A 136 -8.99 -8.82 -3.74
CA ILE A 136 -9.70 -9.30 -2.53
C ILE A 136 -10.09 -10.76 -2.66
N ALA A 137 -10.62 -11.17 -3.82
CA ALA A 137 -11.00 -12.56 -4.07
C ALA A 137 -9.78 -13.51 -3.98
N GLU A 138 -8.63 -13.10 -4.53
CA GLU A 138 -7.38 -13.86 -4.43
C GLU A 138 -6.90 -13.99 -2.98
N CYS A 139 -7.01 -12.92 -2.18
CA CYS A 139 -6.65 -12.95 -0.76
C CYS A 139 -7.54 -13.92 0.03
N ILE A 140 -8.84 -13.87 -0.15
CA ILE A 140 -9.81 -14.76 0.51
C ILE A 140 -9.50 -16.21 0.14
N GLY A 141 -9.36 -16.51 -1.16
CA GLY A 141 -9.06 -17.87 -1.64
C GLY A 141 -7.78 -18.42 -1.04
N PHE A 142 -6.72 -17.61 -1.01
CA PHE A 142 -5.45 -18.01 -0.39
C PHE A 142 -5.60 -18.30 1.11
N MET A 143 -6.31 -17.44 1.85
CA MET A 143 -6.54 -17.64 3.29
C MET A 143 -7.35 -18.90 3.57
N ASP A 144 -8.35 -19.21 2.72
CA ASP A 144 -9.17 -20.44 2.85
C ASP A 144 -8.32 -21.71 2.65
N GLU A 145 -7.40 -21.68 1.69
CA GLU A 145 -6.47 -22.80 1.41
C GLU A 145 -5.37 -22.94 2.47
N HIS A 146 -5.08 -21.87 3.25
CA HIS A 146 -3.98 -21.83 4.22
C HIS A 146 -4.49 -21.52 5.63
N PRO A 147 -5.05 -22.51 6.36
CA PRO A 147 -5.66 -22.28 7.70
C PRO A 147 -4.68 -21.73 8.75
N LYS A 148 -3.39 -21.96 8.59
CA LYS A 148 -2.35 -21.42 9.47
C LYS A 148 -1.96 -19.98 9.15
N ALA A 149 -2.38 -19.45 8.01
CA ALA A 149 -2.14 -18.05 7.68
C ALA A 149 -2.91 -17.15 8.65
N GLY A 150 -2.20 -16.43 9.50
CA GLY A 150 -2.75 -15.43 10.40
C GLY A 150 -2.99 -14.10 9.69
N GLY A 151 -2.17 -13.80 8.68
CA GLY A 151 -2.35 -12.65 7.83
C GLY A 151 -1.50 -12.71 6.58
N LEU A 152 -1.85 -11.85 5.62
CA LEU A 152 -1.11 -11.68 4.38
C LEU A 152 -1.03 -10.22 3.92
N GLY A 153 0.02 -9.91 3.16
CA GLY A 153 0.22 -8.65 2.47
C GLY A 153 0.24 -8.83 0.95
N ALA A 154 -0.15 -7.79 0.22
CA ALA A 154 -0.15 -7.77 -1.24
C ALA A 154 1.17 -7.23 -1.82
N ARG A 155 1.39 -7.47 -3.12
CA ARG A 155 2.42 -6.80 -3.91
C ARG A 155 2.04 -5.34 -4.13
N MET A 156 2.70 -4.45 -3.42
CA MET A 156 2.48 -3.02 -3.57
C MET A 156 3.33 -2.48 -4.72
N LEU A 157 2.69 -1.77 -5.63
CA LEU A 157 3.35 -0.99 -6.68
C LEU A 157 3.45 0.47 -6.23
N ARG A 158 4.53 1.13 -6.61
CA ARG A 158 4.64 2.58 -6.62
C ARG A 158 4.00 3.13 -7.90
N ALA A 159 3.76 4.42 -7.94
CA ALA A 159 3.16 5.06 -9.11
C ALA A 159 3.98 4.92 -10.39
N ASP A 160 5.29 4.74 -10.29
CA ASP A 160 6.18 4.47 -11.42
C ASP A 160 6.15 3.00 -11.90
N GLY A 161 5.28 2.17 -11.34
CA GLY A 161 5.15 0.75 -11.64
C GLY A 161 6.20 -0.15 -10.99
N ASN A 162 7.18 0.42 -10.29
CA ASN A 162 8.18 -0.36 -9.56
C ASN A 162 7.59 -0.98 -8.30
N ASP A 163 8.12 -2.14 -7.92
CA ASP A 163 7.73 -2.82 -6.70
C ASP A 163 8.15 -2.03 -5.45
N ALA A 164 7.24 -1.87 -4.51
CA ALA A 164 7.53 -1.32 -3.21
C ALA A 164 8.19 -2.41 -2.33
N LYS A 165 9.44 -2.17 -1.93
CA LYS A 165 10.24 -3.14 -1.15
C LYS A 165 9.58 -3.57 0.16
N GLU A 166 8.74 -2.74 0.73
CA GLU A 166 7.98 -2.98 1.94
C GLU A 166 6.85 -3.99 1.81
N SER A 167 6.56 -4.47 0.61
CA SER A 167 5.63 -5.59 0.38
C SER A 167 6.09 -6.88 1.06
N ARG A 168 7.40 -7.03 1.26
CA ARG A 168 8.03 -8.22 1.85
C ARG A 168 9.07 -7.77 2.87
N ARG A 169 8.81 -8.00 4.13
CA ARG A 169 9.70 -7.55 5.20
C ARG A 169 10.02 -8.67 6.19
N GLY A 170 11.28 -8.68 6.64
CA GLY A 170 11.73 -9.43 7.81
C GLY A 170 11.62 -8.59 9.08
N LEU A 171 11.58 -9.27 10.22
CA LEU A 171 11.58 -8.61 11.53
C LEU A 171 12.86 -7.78 11.73
N PRO A 172 12.72 -6.57 12.24
CA PRO A 172 13.86 -5.69 12.52
C PRO A 172 14.57 -6.16 13.80
N THR A 173 15.12 -7.39 13.80
CA THR A 173 16.01 -7.80 14.88
C THR A 173 17.20 -6.82 14.97
N PRO A 174 17.91 -6.74 16.11
CA PRO A 174 19.04 -5.84 16.24
C PRO A 174 20.08 -5.95 15.12
N ALA A 175 20.39 -7.19 14.69
CA ALA A 175 21.32 -7.43 13.58
C ALA A 175 20.76 -6.95 12.23
N VAL A 176 19.49 -7.26 11.95
CA VAL A 176 18.80 -6.85 10.72
C VAL A 176 18.66 -5.33 10.64
N ALA A 177 18.32 -4.67 11.76
CA ALA A 177 18.29 -3.22 11.86
C ALA A 177 19.68 -2.60 11.61
N PHE A 178 20.74 -3.18 12.17
CA PHE A 178 22.10 -2.76 11.91
C PHE A 178 22.48 -2.89 10.42
N TYR A 179 22.16 -4.02 9.76
CA TYR A 179 22.45 -4.19 8.34
C TYR A 179 21.69 -3.19 7.45
N LYS A 180 20.46 -2.85 7.83
CA LYS A 180 19.70 -1.79 7.13
C LYS A 180 20.35 -0.42 7.32
N MET A 181 20.71 -0.06 8.55
CA MET A 181 21.25 1.26 8.87
C MET A 181 22.65 1.48 8.31
N SER A 182 23.49 0.45 8.28
CA SER A 182 24.84 0.48 7.71
C SER A 182 24.84 0.45 6.16
N GLY A 183 23.69 0.28 5.50
CA GLY A 183 23.58 0.18 4.05
C GLY A 183 23.91 -1.21 3.47
N LEU A 184 24.31 -2.18 4.29
CA LEU A 184 24.59 -3.55 3.86
C LEU A 184 23.38 -4.21 3.21
N CYS A 185 22.18 -3.95 3.72
CA CYS A 185 20.93 -4.42 3.13
C CYS A 185 20.74 -3.93 1.69
N SER A 186 21.06 -2.68 1.40
CA SER A 186 20.96 -2.12 0.05
C SER A 186 22.09 -2.61 -0.87
N ARG A 187 23.27 -2.88 -0.32
CA ARG A 187 24.44 -3.36 -1.07
C ARG A 187 24.33 -4.84 -1.46
N PHE A 188 23.67 -5.65 -0.61
CA PHE A 188 23.49 -7.09 -0.79
C PHE A 188 22.04 -7.51 -0.63
N PRO A 189 21.11 -6.99 -1.48
CA PRO A 189 19.66 -7.16 -1.29
C PRO A 189 19.21 -8.63 -1.39
N ARG A 190 19.92 -9.47 -2.18
CA ARG A 190 19.62 -10.90 -2.35
C ARG A 190 20.24 -11.80 -1.30
N SER A 191 21.07 -11.27 -0.39
CA SER A 191 21.65 -12.05 0.70
C SER A 191 20.60 -12.34 1.77
N ARG A 192 20.39 -13.62 2.13
CA ARG A 192 19.50 -14.00 3.24
C ARG A 192 19.90 -13.33 4.56
N ARG A 193 21.22 -13.11 4.79
CA ARG A 193 21.75 -12.46 5.99
C ARG A 193 21.60 -10.93 5.95
N PHE A 194 22.11 -10.28 4.91
CA PHE A 194 22.17 -8.81 4.84
C PHE A 194 20.91 -8.19 4.26
N GLY A 195 20.25 -8.86 3.31
CA GLY A 195 19.02 -8.42 2.64
C GLY A 195 17.74 -8.77 3.37
N HIS A 196 17.82 -9.35 4.57
CA HIS A 196 16.67 -9.90 5.30
C HIS A 196 15.59 -8.87 5.62
N TYR A 197 15.96 -7.62 5.85
CA TYR A 197 14.98 -6.57 6.16
C TYR A 197 13.89 -6.40 5.07
N TYR A 198 14.25 -6.51 3.80
CA TYR A 198 13.31 -6.44 2.68
C TYR A 198 13.10 -7.79 1.99
N MET A 199 13.70 -8.84 2.52
CA MET A 199 13.63 -10.21 2.00
C MET A 199 13.81 -10.25 0.47
N GLY A 200 14.77 -9.47 -0.05
CA GLY A 200 15.01 -9.28 -1.49
C GLY A 200 15.48 -10.53 -2.23
N TYR A 201 15.68 -11.64 -1.53
CA TYR A 201 15.96 -12.97 -2.06
C TYR A 201 14.69 -13.76 -2.42
N LEU A 202 13.50 -13.29 -2.00
CA LEU A 202 12.22 -13.91 -2.36
C LEU A 202 11.81 -13.47 -3.78
N PRO A 203 11.14 -14.31 -4.56
CA PRO A 203 10.58 -13.94 -5.85
C PRO A 203 9.40 -12.96 -5.68
N TRP A 204 9.13 -12.16 -6.71
CA TRP A 204 7.99 -11.23 -6.70
C TRP A 204 6.69 -11.85 -7.19
N ASP A 205 6.76 -12.89 -7.99
CA ASP A 205 5.61 -13.42 -8.72
C ASP A 205 5.04 -14.71 -8.10
N GLU A 206 5.54 -15.09 -6.90
CA GLU A 206 5.13 -16.27 -6.16
C GLU A 206 4.74 -15.91 -4.73
N PRO A 207 3.72 -16.58 -4.15
CA PRO A 207 3.43 -16.49 -2.73
C PRO A 207 4.63 -16.94 -1.90
N ALA A 208 4.91 -16.23 -0.81
CA ALA A 208 6.01 -16.55 0.07
C ALA A 208 5.70 -16.21 1.53
N GLN A 209 6.23 -17.00 2.46
CA GLN A 209 6.19 -16.63 3.87
C GLN A 209 7.11 -15.43 4.13
N ILE A 210 6.60 -14.47 4.84
CA ILE A 210 7.30 -13.27 5.28
C ILE A 210 7.19 -13.12 6.79
N GLU A 211 7.97 -12.23 7.39
CA GLU A 211 7.86 -12.02 8.83
C GLU A 211 6.95 -10.85 9.19
N VAL A 212 6.92 -9.79 8.37
CA VAL A 212 6.17 -8.57 8.64
C VAL A 212 5.28 -8.19 7.48
N ILE A 213 3.99 -8.10 7.73
CA ILE A 213 2.97 -7.60 6.80
C ILE A 213 2.96 -6.08 6.88
N SER A 214 2.78 -5.40 5.74
CA SER A 214 2.68 -3.94 5.73
C SER A 214 1.30 -3.46 6.16
N GLY A 215 1.23 -2.49 7.08
CA GLY A 215 -0.03 -1.85 7.48
C GLY A 215 -0.78 -1.14 6.35
N ALA A 216 -0.13 -0.89 5.19
CA ALA A 216 -0.79 -0.29 4.04
C ALA A 216 -1.83 -1.22 3.38
N PHE A 217 -1.60 -2.53 3.44
CA PHE A 217 -2.53 -3.60 3.07
C PHE A 217 -2.24 -4.80 3.97
N CYS A 218 -3.04 -4.97 5.01
CA CYS A 218 -2.86 -6.02 6.00
C CYS A 218 -4.15 -6.84 6.13
N PHE A 219 -4.19 -7.97 5.42
CA PHE A 219 -5.34 -8.88 5.40
C PHE A 219 -5.17 -9.93 6.50
N LEU A 220 -6.08 -9.99 7.45
CA LEU A 220 -5.94 -10.72 8.70
C LEU A 220 -7.07 -11.75 8.90
N ARG A 221 -6.75 -12.88 9.49
CA ARG A 221 -7.73 -13.84 9.99
C ARG A 221 -8.28 -13.37 11.33
N ARG A 222 -9.60 -13.24 11.46
CA ARG A 222 -10.26 -12.83 12.71
C ARG A 222 -9.82 -13.67 13.91
N ALA A 223 -9.90 -14.99 13.80
CA ALA A 223 -9.51 -15.89 14.88
C ALA A 223 -8.07 -15.66 15.34
N ALA A 224 -7.15 -15.32 14.42
CA ALA A 224 -5.77 -15.06 14.78
C ALA A 224 -5.61 -13.75 15.57
N ILE A 225 -6.27 -12.66 15.17
CA ILE A 225 -6.20 -11.40 15.93
C ILE A 225 -6.98 -11.44 17.23
N ASP A 226 -8.02 -12.25 17.34
CA ASP A 226 -8.74 -12.47 18.59
C ASP A 226 -7.87 -13.21 19.61
N GLU A 227 -7.00 -14.13 19.15
CA GLU A 227 -6.07 -14.89 19.99
C GLU A 227 -4.85 -14.05 20.41
N VAL A 228 -4.18 -13.38 19.46
CA VAL A 228 -2.93 -12.66 19.74
C VAL A 228 -3.15 -11.22 20.20
N GLY A 229 -4.38 -10.72 20.13
CA GLY A 229 -4.79 -9.35 20.45
C GLY A 229 -4.68 -8.40 19.24
N LEU A 230 -5.41 -7.28 19.34
CA LEU A 230 -5.50 -6.24 18.30
C LEU A 230 -4.18 -5.46 18.14
N LEU A 231 -4.18 -4.39 17.34
CA LEU A 231 -3.05 -3.49 17.23
C LEU A 231 -2.69 -2.88 18.58
N ASP A 232 -1.41 -2.79 18.88
CA ASP A 232 -0.92 -2.22 20.14
C ASP A 232 -1.02 -0.68 20.10
N GLU A 233 -1.83 -0.11 20.98
CA GLU A 233 -2.17 1.32 21.02
C GLU A 233 -1.06 2.21 21.61
N ASP A 234 0.04 1.63 22.12
CA ASP A 234 1.25 2.40 22.45
C ASP A 234 1.96 2.96 21.20
N PHE A 235 1.69 2.36 20.03
CA PHE A 235 2.17 2.87 18.76
C PHE A 235 1.15 3.89 18.21
N PHE A 236 1.57 5.16 18.15
CA PHE A 236 0.74 6.19 17.52
C PHE A 236 0.66 5.99 16.00
N MET A 237 1.80 5.71 15.38
CA MET A 237 1.94 5.45 13.93
C MET A 237 3.29 4.76 13.71
N TYR A 238 3.33 3.78 12.79
CA TYR A 238 4.47 2.90 12.51
C TYR A 238 4.82 1.94 13.65
N GLY A 239 5.19 0.74 13.31
CA GLY A 239 5.61 -0.31 14.25
C GLY A 239 4.48 -1.17 14.78
N GLU A 240 3.22 -0.72 14.76
CA GLU A 240 2.03 -1.50 15.09
C GLU A 240 1.87 -2.72 14.18
N ASP A 241 2.24 -2.58 12.89
CA ASP A 241 2.24 -3.65 11.90
C ASP A 241 3.35 -4.68 12.17
N ILE A 242 4.52 -4.21 12.59
CA ILE A 242 5.65 -5.07 13.00
C ILE A 242 5.28 -5.84 14.27
N ASP A 243 4.71 -5.15 15.24
CA ASP A 243 4.29 -5.74 16.52
C ASP A 243 3.22 -6.82 16.32
N LEU A 244 2.15 -6.50 15.57
CA LEU A 244 1.09 -7.47 15.28
C LEU A 244 1.65 -8.67 14.51
N SER A 245 2.45 -8.44 13.48
CA SER A 245 3.09 -9.50 12.69
C SER A 245 3.98 -10.41 13.55
N TYR A 246 4.72 -9.82 14.49
CA TYR A 246 5.54 -10.57 15.45
C TYR A 246 4.68 -11.42 16.39
N ARG A 247 3.57 -10.87 16.92
CA ARG A 247 2.66 -11.61 17.79
C ARG A 247 1.95 -12.76 17.06
N LEU A 248 1.57 -12.58 15.79
CA LEU A 248 1.03 -13.66 14.94
C LEU A 248 2.02 -14.82 14.83
N LEU A 249 3.28 -14.54 14.49
CA LEU A 249 4.33 -15.56 14.42
C LEU A 249 4.56 -16.26 15.78
N ARG A 250 4.52 -15.50 16.88
CA ARG A 250 4.67 -16.06 18.24
C ARG A 250 3.47 -16.90 18.65
N GLY A 251 2.28 -16.60 18.15
CA GLY A 251 1.05 -17.40 18.32
C GLY A 251 1.02 -18.66 17.46
N GLY A 252 2.06 -18.92 16.65
CA GLY A 252 2.14 -20.11 15.78
C GLY A 252 1.45 -19.94 14.43
N TYR A 253 1.02 -18.73 14.09
CA TYR A 253 0.50 -18.40 12.77
C TYR A 253 1.61 -18.10 11.79
N GLU A 254 1.25 -18.08 10.51
CA GLU A 254 2.14 -17.74 9.39
C GLU A 254 1.73 -16.39 8.79
N ASN A 255 2.72 -15.55 8.47
CA ASN A 255 2.54 -14.31 7.72
C ASN A 255 2.95 -14.55 6.27
N TRP A 256 2.11 -14.13 5.32
CA TRP A 256 2.31 -14.40 3.91
C TRP A 256 2.38 -13.13 3.06
N TYR A 257 3.14 -13.21 1.99
CA TYR A 257 3.12 -12.30 0.85
C TYR A 257 2.39 -12.97 -0.30
N LEU A 258 1.46 -12.23 -0.92
CA LEU A 258 0.74 -12.67 -2.11
C LEU A 258 1.09 -11.75 -3.29
N PRO A 259 1.35 -12.28 -4.51
CA PRO A 259 1.75 -11.46 -5.67
C PRO A 259 0.59 -10.67 -6.31
N THR A 260 -0.60 -10.68 -5.73
CA THR A 260 -1.71 -9.82 -6.15
C THR A 260 -1.37 -8.35 -5.97
N LYS A 261 -1.73 -7.49 -6.92
CA LYS A 261 -1.20 -6.13 -7.01
C LYS A 261 -2.14 -5.09 -6.47
N ILE A 262 -1.58 -4.13 -5.75
CA ILE A 262 -2.21 -2.87 -5.41
C ILE A 262 -1.28 -1.72 -5.75
N LEU A 263 -1.82 -0.53 -6.00
CA LEU A 263 -1.04 0.71 -6.03
C LEU A 263 -1.05 1.32 -4.63
N HIS A 264 0.10 1.84 -4.17
CA HIS A 264 0.20 2.63 -2.95
C HIS A 264 0.96 3.92 -3.24
N TYR A 265 0.27 5.04 -3.26
CA TYR A 265 0.85 6.35 -3.55
C TYR A 265 1.93 6.75 -2.55
N LYS A 266 1.84 6.27 -1.32
CA LYS A 266 2.84 6.38 -0.25
C LYS A 266 3.27 7.80 0.09
N GLY A 267 2.61 8.34 1.07
CA GLY A 267 3.04 9.57 1.73
C GLY A 267 2.10 10.74 1.63
N GLU A 268 0.93 10.53 1.04
CA GLU A 268 -0.08 11.57 0.94
C GLU A 268 -0.65 11.96 2.31
N SER A 269 -0.82 10.99 3.19
CA SER A 269 -1.22 11.23 4.59
C SER A 269 -0.07 11.66 5.51
N THR A 270 1.21 11.62 5.03
CA THR A 270 2.36 11.90 5.87
C THR A 270 3.50 12.57 5.10
N GLN A 271 3.76 13.84 5.34
CA GLN A 271 4.93 14.54 4.76
C GLN A 271 6.24 13.95 5.30
N LYS A 272 6.88 13.07 4.55
CA LYS A 272 8.11 12.32 4.91
C LYS A 272 9.34 13.17 5.19
N SER A 273 9.34 14.44 4.81
CA SER A 273 10.46 15.37 4.99
C SER A 273 10.45 16.08 6.35
N SER A 274 9.45 15.83 7.20
CA SER A 274 9.35 16.49 8.49
C SER A 274 10.20 15.78 9.55
N PHE A 275 10.86 16.56 10.39
CA PHE A 275 11.55 16.10 11.61
C PHE A 275 10.61 15.23 12.48
N ARG A 276 9.31 15.54 12.48
CA ARG A 276 8.27 14.79 13.18
C ARG A 276 8.14 13.35 12.68
N TYR A 277 8.19 13.11 11.36
CA TYR A 277 8.15 11.76 10.78
C TYR A 277 9.30 10.89 11.29
N VAL A 278 10.52 11.45 11.26
CA VAL A 278 11.73 10.76 11.72
C VAL A 278 11.60 10.38 13.20
N HIS A 279 11.12 11.32 14.03
CA HIS A 279 10.95 11.10 15.47
C HIS A 279 9.94 9.99 15.76
N VAL A 280 8.74 10.06 15.17
CA VAL A 280 7.65 9.07 15.36
C VAL A 280 8.08 7.66 14.92
N PHE A 281 8.77 7.55 13.78
CA PHE A 281 9.28 6.26 13.29
C PHE A 281 10.29 5.62 14.25
N TYR A 282 11.19 6.43 14.80
CA TYR A 282 12.22 5.91 15.70
C TYR A 282 11.68 5.63 17.10
N ASP A 283 10.74 6.41 17.59
CA ASP A 283 10.05 6.13 18.84
C ASP A 283 9.30 4.78 18.76
N ALA A 284 8.62 4.53 17.63
CA ALA A 284 7.98 3.25 17.37
C ALA A 284 8.97 2.08 17.42
N MET A 285 10.14 2.24 16.81
CA MET A 285 11.21 1.22 16.88
C MET A 285 11.70 0.99 18.33
N LEU A 286 11.86 2.06 19.12
CA LEU A 286 12.26 1.94 20.53
C LEU A 286 11.18 1.26 21.38
N ILE A 287 9.89 1.52 21.12
CA ILE A 287 8.77 0.84 21.76
C ILE A 287 8.85 -0.65 21.46
N PHE A 288 8.99 -1.03 20.18
CA PHE A 288 9.09 -2.41 19.74
C PHE A 288 10.26 -3.16 20.42
N PHE A 289 11.47 -2.57 20.42
CA PHE A 289 12.62 -3.18 21.08
C PHE A 289 12.44 -3.30 22.60
N ARG A 290 11.87 -2.31 23.25
CA ARG A 290 11.60 -2.35 24.69
C ARG A 290 10.63 -3.49 25.06
N LYS A 291 9.59 -3.69 24.23
CA LYS A 291 8.57 -4.73 24.47
C LYS A 291 9.09 -6.14 24.21
N HIS A 292 9.81 -6.33 23.13
CA HIS A 292 10.13 -7.68 22.66
C HIS A 292 11.60 -8.11 22.86
N TYR A 293 12.50 -7.18 23.17
CA TYR A 293 13.94 -7.43 23.36
C TYR A 293 14.50 -6.81 24.66
N SER A 294 13.72 -6.82 25.74
CA SER A 294 14.01 -6.12 26.99
C SER A 294 15.38 -6.45 27.61
N HIS A 295 15.85 -7.71 27.52
CA HIS A 295 17.12 -8.15 28.08
C HIS A 295 18.36 -7.63 27.30
N ALA A 296 18.16 -7.15 26.08
CA ALA A 296 19.23 -6.61 25.23
C ALA A 296 19.18 -5.07 25.11
N SER A 297 18.24 -4.42 25.80
CA SER A 297 17.83 -3.04 25.52
C SER A 297 18.94 -2.00 25.66
N LEU A 298 19.83 -2.11 26.66
CA LEU A 298 20.88 -1.11 26.89
C LEU A 298 21.99 -1.17 25.83
N PHE A 299 22.40 -2.38 25.42
CA PHE A 299 23.45 -2.55 24.40
C PHE A 299 23.01 -2.09 22.99
N PHE A 300 21.70 -2.12 22.70
CA PHE A 300 21.17 -1.72 21.41
C PHE A 300 20.58 -0.31 21.39
N THR A 301 20.05 0.16 22.51
CA THR A 301 19.45 1.51 22.61
C THR A 301 20.47 2.61 22.34
N ILE A 302 21.69 2.50 22.84
CA ILE A 302 22.72 3.53 22.65
C ILE A 302 23.20 3.59 21.19
N PRO A 303 23.62 2.48 20.53
CA PRO A 303 23.99 2.53 19.11
C PRO A 303 22.84 2.93 18.19
N ILE A 304 21.60 2.50 18.48
CA ILE A 304 20.43 2.87 17.70
C ILE A 304 20.17 4.38 17.83
N LYS A 305 20.14 4.93 19.05
CA LYS A 305 20.00 6.38 19.26
C LYS A 305 21.12 7.16 18.58
N ALA A 306 22.37 6.73 18.70
CA ALA A 306 23.50 7.37 18.03
C ALA A 306 23.36 7.37 16.49
N ALA A 307 22.92 6.26 15.92
CA ALA A 307 22.68 6.16 14.48
C ALA A 307 21.46 6.99 14.03
N ILE A 308 20.42 7.12 14.85
CA ILE A 308 19.27 8.00 14.65
C ILE A 308 19.72 9.46 14.56
N TYR A 309 20.41 9.94 15.59
CA TYR A 309 20.90 11.32 15.63
C TYR A 309 21.93 11.59 14.52
N GLY A 310 22.82 10.62 14.25
CA GLY A 310 23.77 10.71 13.14
C GLY A 310 23.06 10.81 11.78
N LYS A 311 22.03 10.00 11.53
CA LYS A 311 21.27 10.07 10.29
C LYS A 311 20.43 11.35 10.19
N ALA A 312 19.81 11.78 11.28
CA ALA A 312 19.12 13.07 11.34
C ALA A 312 20.04 14.25 11.02
N LEU A 313 21.26 14.24 11.58
CA LEU A 313 22.27 15.26 11.29
C LEU A 313 22.71 15.24 9.82
N VAL A 314 22.95 14.06 9.24
CA VAL A 314 23.29 13.91 7.82
C VAL A 314 22.16 14.42 6.92
N GLU A 315 20.90 14.12 7.22
CA GLU A 315 19.76 14.64 6.46
C GLU A 315 19.58 16.15 6.62
N LEU A 316 19.79 16.70 7.81
CA LEU A 316 19.83 18.15 8.03
C LEU A 316 20.94 18.81 7.19
N CYS A 317 22.14 18.25 7.19
CA CYS A 317 23.23 18.73 6.34
C CYS A 317 22.90 18.64 4.84
N ARG A 318 22.30 17.54 4.39
CA ARG A 318 21.84 17.39 2.99
C ARG A 318 20.76 18.40 2.62
N MET A 319 19.80 18.65 3.50
CA MET A 319 18.76 19.67 3.28
C MET A 319 19.37 21.07 3.20
N GLN A 320 20.30 21.41 4.06
CA GLN A 320 21.02 22.70 4.02
C GLN A 320 21.84 22.84 2.73
N LEU A 321 22.59 21.79 2.36
CA LEU A 321 23.34 21.73 1.11
C LEU A 321 22.43 21.82 -0.14
N SER A 322 21.27 21.15 -0.13
CA SER A 322 20.30 21.22 -1.25
C SER A 322 19.68 22.61 -1.35
N ARG A 323 19.36 23.26 -0.22
CA ARG A 323 18.92 24.67 -0.21
C ARG A 323 19.98 25.60 -0.76
N ALA A 324 21.24 25.46 -0.30
CA ALA A 324 22.37 26.23 -0.79
C ALA A 324 22.62 26.00 -2.31
N ARG A 325 22.54 24.76 -2.79
CA ARG A 325 22.63 24.44 -4.22
C ARG A 325 21.50 25.07 -5.03
N ARG A 326 20.25 25.02 -4.54
CA ARG A 326 19.12 25.69 -5.19
C ARG A 326 19.29 27.22 -5.24
N SER A 327 19.76 27.83 -4.14
CA SER A 327 20.03 29.29 -4.10
C SER A 327 21.18 29.70 -5.02
N MET A 328 22.11 28.77 -5.36
CA MET A 328 23.18 28.96 -6.35
C MET A 328 22.78 28.59 -7.79
N GLY A 329 21.49 28.32 -8.05
CA GLY A 329 20.97 28.02 -9.40
C GLY A 329 21.21 26.58 -9.90
N PHE A 330 21.74 25.68 -9.05
CA PHE A 330 21.88 24.26 -9.42
C PHE A 330 20.56 23.51 -9.23
N VAL A 331 19.66 23.64 -10.22
CA VAL A 331 18.41 22.86 -10.30
C VAL A 331 18.61 21.78 -11.38
N SER A 332 18.13 20.56 -11.13
CA SER A 332 18.17 19.52 -12.16
C SER A 332 17.30 19.97 -13.35
N LYS A 333 17.75 19.76 -14.58
CA LYS A 333 17.00 20.15 -15.81
C LYS A 333 15.58 19.59 -15.81
N ARG A 334 15.38 18.37 -15.32
CA ARG A 334 14.08 17.70 -15.25
C ARG A 334 13.11 18.40 -14.29
N ALA A 335 13.56 18.81 -13.10
CA ALA A 335 12.73 19.50 -12.11
C ALA A 335 12.38 20.96 -12.49
N SER A 336 12.92 21.48 -13.59
CA SER A 336 12.65 22.83 -14.08
C SER A 336 11.63 22.90 -15.22
N GLN A 337 11.24 21.75 -15.77
CA GLN A 337 10.24 21.69 -16.85
C GLN A 337 8.87 21.25 -16.28
N PRO A 338 7.77 21.84 -16.79
CA PRO A 338 6.43 21.36 -16.42
C PRO A 338 6.25 19.90 -16.83
N ALA A 339 5.49 19.16 -16.00
CA ALA A 339 5.16 17.78 -16.29
C ALA A 339 4.39 17.63 -17.60
N TYR A 340 4.54 16.48 -18.24
CA TYR A 340 3.81 16.11 -19.45
C TYR A 340 2.72 15.11 -19.11
N TYR A 341 1.54 15.29 -19.68
CA TYR A 341 0.40 14.42 -19.43
C TYR A 341 0.03 13.63 -20.68
N VAL A 342 -0.26 12.34 -20.51
CA VAL A 342 -0.82 11.50 -21.57
C VAL A 342 -2.13 10.92 -21.05
N PHE A 343 -3.24 11.35 -21.63
CA PHE A 343 -4.57 10.86 -21.27
C PHE A 343 -4.97 9.73 -22.22
N ILE A 344 -5.35 8.58 -21.65
CA ILE A 344 -5.77 7.39 -22.40
C ILE A 344 -7.17 6.98 -21.92
N GLY A 345 -8.16 6.96 -22.83
CA GLY A 345 -9.53 6.65 -22.48
C GLY A 345 -10.48 6.68 -23.66
N THR A 346 -11.78 6.68 -23.36
CA THR A 346 -12.82 6.81 -24.39
C THR A 346 -12.87 8.22 -24.97
N ALA A 347 -13.32 8.36 -26.21
CA ALA A 347 -13.45 9.67 -26.88
C ALA A 347 -14.25 10.68 -26.04
N GLN A 348 -15.37 10.23 -25.45
CA GLN A 348 -16.23 11.05 -24.60
C GLN A 348 -15.49 11.59 -23.37
N HIS A 349 -14.75 10.73 -22.68
CA HIS A 349 -14.03 11.09 -21.45
C HIS A 349 -12.79 11.95 -21.75
N LEU A 350 -12.16 11.72 -22.89
CA LEU A 350 -11.03 12.55 -23.34
C LEU A 350 -11.42 14.02 -23.60
N ASP A 351 -12.66 14.29 -24.00
CA ASP A 351 -13.13 15.68 -24.13
C ASP A 351 -13.20 16.38 -22.77
N THR A 352 -13.62 15.69 -21.72
CA THR A 352 -13.57 16.21 -20.36
C THR A 352 -12.12 16.41 -19.89
N CYS A 353 -11.23 15.46 -20.16
CA CYS A 353 -9.81 15.59 -19.85
C CYS A 353 -9.17 16.79 -20.59
N ARG A 354 -9.54 17.05 -21.86
CA ARG A 354 -9.09 18.25 -22.60
C ARG A 354 -9.53 19.55 -21.94
N GLN A 355 -10.78 19.62 -21.51
CA GLN A 355 -11.30 20.81 -20.81
C GLN A 355 -10.50 21.06 -19.51
N LEU A 356 -10.27 20.03 -18.71
CA LEU A 356 -9.48 20.13 -17.47
C LEU A 356 -8.03 20.51 -17.76
N ALA A 357 -7.38 19.87 -18.74
CA ALA A 357 -6.01 20.14 -19.11
C ALA A 357 -5.84 21.59 -19.60
N ASN A 358 -6.75 22.07 -20.45
CA ASN A 358 -6.75 23.46 -20.94
C ASN A 358 -6.96 24.45 -19.80
N ALA A 359 -7.91 24.19 -18.90
CA ALA A 359 -8.19 25.06 -17.76
C ALA A 359 -6.99 25.19 -16.80
N LYS A 360 -6.18 24.14 -16.71
CA LYS A 360 -4.97 24.10 -15.86
C LYS A 360 -3.67 24.42 -16.63
N GLY A 361 -3.74 24.65 -17.95
CA GLY A 361 -2.56 24.92 -18.77
C GLY A 361 -1.59 23.75 -18.86
N LEU A 362 -2.08 22.50 -18.84
CA LEU A 362 -1.24 21.31 -18.90
C LEU A 362 -0.75 21.08 -20.34
N ASP A 363 0.52 20.68 -20.47
CA ASP A 363 1.05 20.16 -21.71
C ASP A 363 0.67 18.68 -21.84
N ALA A 364 -0.25 18.36 -22.76
CA ALA A 364 -0.93 17.08 -22.76
C ALA A 364 -1.14 16.49 -24.15
N GLN A 365 -1.07 15.15 -24.22
CA GLN A 365 -1.49 14.32 -25.36
C GLN A 365 -2.74 13.53 -24.97
N PHE A 366 -3.63 13.32 -25.94
CA PHE A 366 -4.88 12.57 -25.75
C PHE A 366 -4.90 11.42 -26.75
N VAL A 367 -5.08 10.21 -26.24
CA VAL A 367 -5.06 8.96 -27.01
C VAL A 367 -6.33 8.19 -26.75
N GLU A 368 -7.12 8.01 -27.79
CA GLU A 368 -8.32 7.17 -27.69
C GLU A 368 -7.93 5.70 -27.62
N GLY A 369 -8.48 4.98 -26.61
CA GLY A 369 -8.23 3.58 -26.42
C GLY A 369 -8.87 3.01 -25.17
N ASN A 370 -9.01 1.69 -25.14
CA ASN A 370 -9.49 0.90 -24.02
C ASN A 370 -8.71 -0.43 -23.96
N GLU A 371 -9.07 -1.33 -23.02
CA GLU A 371 -8.40 -2.63 -22.86
C GLU A 371 -8.37 -3.48 -24.12
N GLU A 372 -9.36 -3.36 -25.01
CA GLU A 372 -9.46 -4.15 -26.24
C GLU A 372 -8.68 -3.52 -27.39
N SER A 373 -8.84 -2.20 -27.60
CA SER A 373 -8.24 -1.48 -28.73
C SER A 373 -6.78 -1.12 -28.49
N LEU A 374 -6.38 -0.92 -27.22
CA LEU A 374 -5.01 -0.54 -26.83
C LEU A 374 -4.54 -1.32 -25.58
N PRO A 375 -4.41 -2.66 -25.65
CA PRO A 375 -4.15 -3.53 -24.50
C PRO A 375 -2.79 -3.28 -23.82
N GLU A 376 -1.81 -2.75 -24.54
CA GLU A 376 -0.49 -2.38 -24.04
C GLU A 376 -0.42 -0.92 -23.53
N GLY A 377 -1.50 -0.18 -23.63
CA GLY A 377 -1.58 1.21 -23.17
C GLY A 377 -0.43 2.08 -23.70
N HIS A 378 0.31 2.72 -22.79
CA HIS A 378 1.40 3.64 -23.14
C HIS A 378 2.74 2.97 -23.50
N LEU A 379 2.87 1.64 -23.37
CA LEU A 379 4.17 0.94 -23.49
C LEU A 379 4.85 1.11 -24.86
N ASN A 380 4.06 1.30 -25.90
CA ASN A 380 4.56 1.50 -27.28
C ASN A 380 4.57 2.97 -27.72
N MET A 381 4.33 3.91 -26.78
CA MET A 381 4.35 5.34 -27.08
C MET A 381 5.75 5.93 -26.88
N SER A 382 6.09 6.93 -27.69
CA SER A 382 7.31 7.72 -27.47
C SER A 382 7.02 8.81 -26.42
N LEU A 383 7.51 8.62 -25.21
CA LEU A 383 7.35 9.55 -24.10
C LEU A 383 8.63 10.40 -23.92
N PRO A 384 8.50 11.71 -23.58
CA PRO A 384 9.67 12.56 -23.36
C PRO A 384 10.44 12.12 -22.10
N SER A 385 11.76 11.90 -22.25
CA SER A 385 12.62 11.46 -21.14
C SER A 385 13.20 12.60 -20.28
N GLU A 386 13.03 13.85 -20.72
CA GLU A 386 13.67 15.04 -20.13
C GLU A 386 12.86 15.66 -19.00
N ARG A 387 11.61 15.25 -18.83
CA ARG A 387 10.65 15.74 -17.83
C ARG A 387 9.81 14.60 -17.26
N ASP A 388 9.13 14.86 -16.16
CA ASP A 388 8.22 13.90 -15.57
C ASP A 388 6.96 13.76 -16.43
N VAL A 389 6.49 12.52 -16.60
CA VAL A 389 5.31 12.17 -17.41
C VAL A 389 4.27 11.51 -16.52
N TYR A 390 3.04 12.02 -16.57
CA TYR A 390 1.89 11.37 -15.98
C TYR A 390 1.05 10.70 -17.07
N VAL A 391 0.93 9.38 -17.01
CA VAL A 391 0.01 8.66 -17.90
C VAL A 391 -1.28 8.40 -17.13
N VAL A 392 -2.31 9.13 -17.53
CA VAL A 392 -3.61 9.16 -16.89
C VAL A 392 -4.58 8.23 -17.63
N TYR A 393 -4.99 7.17 -16.95
CA TYR A 393 -5.96 6.21 -17.48
C TYR A 393 -7.38 6.54 -17.03
N ASP A 394 -8.30 6.49 -17.97
CA ASP A 394 -9.72 6.47 -17.73
C ASP A 394 -10.11 5.13 -17.09
N ILE A 395 -10.61 5.15 -15.85
CA ILE A 395 -10.93 3.94 -15.10
C ILE A 395 -12.15 3.19 -15.61
N GLU A 396 -12.98 3.78 -16.48
CA GLU A 396 -14.06 3.08 -17.15
C GLU A 396 -13.58 2.39 -18.44
N ALA A 397 -12.53 2.90 -19.07
CA ALA A 397 -11.90 2.29 -20.22
C ALA A 397 -10.92 1.17 -19.87
N TYR A 398 -10.33 1.25 -18.69
CA TYR A 398 -9.33 0.29 -18.17
C TYR A 398 -9.63 -0.13 -16.73
N ARG A 399 -9.59 -1.42 -16.45
CA ARG A 399 -9.60 -1.94 -15.08
C ARG A 399 -8.28 -1.65 -14.38
N PHE A 400 -8.29 -1.48 -13.07
CA PHE A 400 -7.07 -1.29 -12.29
C PHE A 400 -6.09 -2.45 -12.45
N GLN A 401 -6.58 -3.68 -12.54
CA GLN A 401 -5.75 -4.87 -12.83
C GLN A 401 -4.93 -4.69 -14.11
N SER A 402 -5.53 -4.17 -15.17
CA SER A 402 -4.86 -3.94 -16.45
C SER A 402 -3.86 -2.79 -16.36
N ILE A 403 -4.22 -1.69 -15.72
CA ILE A 403 -3.34 -0.55 -15.48
C ILE A 403 -2.09 -1.02 -14.72
N PHE A 404 -2.24 -1.78 -13.64
CA PHE A 404 -1.12 -2.30 -12.85
C PHE A 404 -0.25 -3.28 -13.63
N ARG A 405 -0.85 -4.12 -14.49
CA ARG A 405 -0.12 -5.00 -15.40
C ARG A 405 0.75 -4.19 -16.36
N ILE A 406 0.20 -3.18 -16.99
CA ILE A 406 0.89 -2.31 -17.95
C ILE A 406 2.10 -1.65 -17.28
N PHE A 407 1.90 -0.90 -16.18
CA PHE A 407 2.98 -0.20 -15.49
C PHE A 407 4.05 -1.14 -14.93
N SER A 408 3.64 -2.26 -14.30
CA SER A 408 4.61 -3.21 -13.71
C SER A 408 5.37 -4.05 -14.71
N SER A 409 4.91 -4.12 -15.98
CA SER A 409 5.62 -4.88 -17.03
C SER A 409 6.90 -4.19 -17.49
N ARG A 410 6.91 -2.86 -17.50
CA ARG A 410 8.06 -2.04 -17.91
C ARG A 410 8.12 -0.74 -17.10
N PRO A 411 8.52 -0.79 -15.83
CA PRO A 411 8.60 0.39 -14.98
C PRO A 411 9.62 1.41 -15.50
N VAL A 412 9.26 2.68 -15.45
CA VAL A 412 10.12 3.79 -15.88
C VAL A 412 10.07 4.91 -14.84
N GLU A 413 11.20 5.27 -14.23
CA GLU A 413 11.26 6.19 -13.08
C GLU A 413 10.61 7.56 -13.29
N TRP A 414 10.56 8.04 -14.53
CA TRP A 414 9.98 9.35 -14.87
C TRP A 414 8.56 9.25 -15.44
N VAL A 415 7.97 8.07 -15.47
CA VAL A 415 6.59 7.87 -15.90
C VAL A 415 5.78 7.41 -14.70
N ALA A 416 4.84 8.24 -14.30
CA ALA A 416 3.99 7.97 -13.15
C ALA A 416 2.54 7.74 -13.58
N MET A 417 1.88 6.86 -12.84
CA MET A 417 0.47 6.53 -13.01
C MET A 417 -0.41 7.67 -12.53
N GLY A 418 -1.37 8.06 -13.36
CA GLY A 418 -2.52 8.85 -12.98
C GLY A 418 -3.81 8.12 -13.34
N THR A 419 -4.90 8.54 -12.75
CA THR A 419 -6.25 8.03 -13.04
C THR A 419 -7.21 9.19 -13.26
N PHE A 420 -8.08 9.03 -14.22
CA PHE A 420 -9.24 9.89 -14.41
C PHE A 420 -10.49 9.18 -13.92
N LEU A 421 -11.23 9.83 -13.05
CA LEU A 421 -12.50 9.41 -12.49
C LEU A 421 -13.61 10.18 -13.22
N PRO A 422 -14.33 9.54 -14.17
CA PRO A 422 -15.26 10.24 -15.04
C PRO A 422 -16.46 10.83 -14.33
N GLU A 423 -17.05 10.11 -13.37
CA GLU A 423 -18.23 10.56 -12.63
C GLU A 423 -17.93 11.82 -11.80
N GLU A 424 -16.79 11.86 -11.14
CA GLU A 424 -16.32 12.95 -10.29
C GLU A 424 -15.66 14.07 -11.10
N ARG A 425 -15.26 13.79 -12.33
CA ARG A 425 -14.46 14.67 -13.21
C ARG A 425 -13.13 15.08 -12.58
N ILE A 426 -12.45 14.12 -11.96
CA ILE A 426 -11.20 14.35 -11.22
C ILE A 426 -10.07 13.54 -11.84
N ILE A 427 -8.89 14.16 -11.93
CA ILE A 427 -7.63 13.49 -12.25
C ILE A 427 -6.83 13.39 -10.97
N ILE A 428 -6.40 12.19 -10.61
CA ILE A 428 -5.58 11.94 -9.44
C ILE A 428 -4.22 11.42 -9.90
N THR A 429 -3.17 12.09 -9.44
CA THR A 429 -1.77 11.70 -9.64
C THR A 429 -1.06 11.58 -8.29
N THR A 430 0.23 11.29 -8.29
CA THR A 430 1.06 11.26 -7.07
C THR A 430 1.35 12.62 -6.46
N GLU A 431 1.17 13.71 -7.18
CA GLU A 431 1.56 15.04 -6.72
C GLU A 431 0.38 15.97 -6.60
N GLU A 432 -0.67 15.75 -7.40
CA GLU A 432 -1.79 16.68 -7.44
C GLU A 432 -3.11 16.00 -7.81
N VAL A 433 -4.18 16.67 -7.39
CA VAL A 433 -5.56 16.36 -7.77
C VAL A 433 -6.08 17.54 -8.59
N LEU A 434 -6.46 17.25 -9.84
CA LEU A 434 -6.96 18.25 -10.79
C LEU A 434 -8.48 18.12 -10.93
N LYS A 435 -9.17 19.27 -10.83
CA LYS A 435 -10.62 19.42 -10.95
C LYS A 435 -10.98 20.56 -11.90
#